data_63034ea13ef019aaa7acc012f577af7c
#
_entry.id   63034ea13ef019aaa7acc012f577af7c
#
_cell.length_a   1.000
_cell.length_b   1.000
_cell.length_c   1.000
_cell.angle_alpha   90.00
_cell.angle_beta   90.00
_cell.angle_gamma   90.00
#
_symmetry.space_group_name_H-M   'P 1'
#
loop_
_entity.id
_entity.type
_entity.pdbx_description
1 polymer ?
#
loop_
_entity_poly.entity_id
_entity_poly.type
_entity_poly.pdbx_seq_one_letter_code
_entity_poly.pdbx_strand_id
1 'polypeptide(L)'
;SLERSAPIRAAAKQHGISVRGYVSCVLGCPYEGDIAPEQVAAVARELYAMGCYEVSLGDTIGTGTAGATRRLFEVVGAQVPRDKLAGHFHDTYGQAIANIYASLLEGITVFDSSIAGLGGCPYAKGASGNVATEDVLYLLNGLGIDTGIDLERLIGAGQQISQVLGRPTGSRVAKVRNAGE
;
A
#
# COMPACT_ATOMS: atom_id res chain seq x y z
N SER A 1 -12.11 -9.53 14.49
CA SER A 1 -12.05 -8.12 14.01
C SER A 1 -13.22 -7.78 13.10
N LEU A 2 -13.71 -8.69 12.26
CA LEU A 2 -14.84 -8.47 11.34
C LEU A 2 -16.15 -8.08 12.07
N GLU A 3 -16.43 -8.68 13.22
CA GLU A 3 -17.58 -8.32 14.06
C GLU A 3 -17.57 -6.85 14.50
N ARG A 4 -16.38 -6.28 14.74
CA ARG A 4 -16.21 -4.84 15.07
C ARG A 4 -16.48 -3.93 13.88
N SER A 5 -16.31 -4.41 12.67
CA SER A 5 -16.52 -3.64 11.44
C SER A 5 -18.01 -3.52 11.07
N ALA A 6 -18.83 -4.48 11.46
CA ALA A 6 -20.24 -4.53 11.11
C ALA A 6 -21.05 -3.29 11.59
N PRO A 7 -20.98 -2.85 12.86
CA PRO A 7 -21.71 -1.67 13.31
C PRO A 7 -21.20 -0.37 12.68
N ILE A 8 -19.88 -0.25 12.44
CA ILE A 8 -19.29 0.92 11.78
C ILE A 8 -19.84 1.06 10.36
N ARG A 9 -19.91 -0.06 9.63
CA ARG A 9 -20.45 -0.09 8.27
C ARG A 9 -21.94 0.19 8.22
N ALA A 10 -22.71 -0.33 9.18
CA ALA A 10 -24.14 -0.04 9.24
C ALA A 10 -24.36 1.47 9.42
N ALA A 11 -23.62 2.12 10.32
CA ALA A 11 -23.67 3.56 10.53
C ALA A 11 -23.21 4.33 9.28
N ALA A 12 -22.10 3.95 8.66
CA ALA A 12 -21.61 4.58 7.43
C ALA A 12 -22.63 4.51 6.30
N LYS A 13 -23.25 3.34 6.09
CA LYS A 13 -24.32 3.15 5.10
C LYS A 13 -25.53 4.05 5.38
N GLN A 14 -25.93 4.17 6.62
CA GLN A 14 -27.05 5.03 7.04
C GLN A 14 -26.78 6.51 6.72
N HIS A 15 -25.52 6.94 6.75
CA HIS A 15 -25.09 8.30 6.47
C HIS A 15 -24.54 8.50 5.04
N GLY A 16 -24.65 7.51 4.15
CA GLY A 16 -24.16 7.59 2.78
C GLY A 16 -22.63 7.68 2.66
N ILE A 17 -21.87 7.21 3.66
CA ILE A 17 -20.41 7.24 3.71
C ILE A 17 -19.87 5.93 3.13
N SER A 18 -18.99 6.05 2.11
CA SER A 18 -18.28 4.91 1.54
C SER A 18 -17.20 4.40 2.50
N VAL A 19 -17.09 3.08 2.63
CA VAL A 19 -16.10 2.43 3.52
C VAL A 19 -15.09 1.66 2.68
N ARG A 20 -13.80 1.89 2.92
CA ARG A 20 -12.68 1.13 2.38
C ARG A 20 -12.20 0.12 3.43
N GLY A 21 -12.02 -1.14 3.02
CA GLY A 21 -11.50 -2.19 3.89
C GLY A 21 -9.98 -2.26 3.84
N TYR A 22 -9.35 -2.67 4.94
CA TYR A 22 -7.93 -2.98 5.00
C TYR A 22 -7.71 -4.36 5.60
N VAL A 23 -6.85 -5.16 4.96
CA VAL A 23 -6.32 -6.42 5.50
C VAL A 23 -4.83 -6.24 5.74
N SER A 24 -4.43 -6.21 6.99
CA SER A 24 -3.02 -6.05 7.38
C SER A 24 -2.29 -7.40 7.44
N CYS A 25 -0.96 -7.34 7.39
CA CYS A 25 -0.07 -8.50 7.55
C CYS A 25 -0.26 -9.58 6.47
N VAL A 26 -0.60 -9.19 5.23
CA VAL A 26 -0.97 -10.14 4.17
C VAL A 26 0.20 -10.94 3.60
N LEU A 27 1.44 -10.49 3.80
CA LEU A 27 2.68 -11.14 3.32
C LEU A 27 3.64 -11.50 4.47
N GLY A 28 3.16 -11.45 5.69
CA GLY A 28 3.88 -11.78 6.90
C GLY A 28 3.35 -11.05 8.11
N CYS A 29 3.27 -11.74 9.24
CA CYS A 29 2.78 -11.20 10.51
C CYS A 29 3.89 -11.27 11.57
N PRO A 30 4.14 -10.18 12.33
CA PRO A 30 5.18 -10.19 13.36
C PRO A 30 4.87 -11.11 14.53
N TYR A 31 3.63 -11.61 14.62
CA TYR A 31 3.17 -12.48 15.71
C TYR A 31 2.93 -13.92 15.27
N GLU A 32 2.46 -14.13 14.02
CA GLU A 32 2.04 -15.44 13.50
C GLU A 32 3.02 -15.99 12.46
N GLY A 33 3.97 -15.19 11.98
CA GLY A 33 4.89 -15.58 10.92
C GLY A 33 4.24 -15.54 9.53
N ASP A 34 4.40 -16.60 8.78
CA ASP A 34 3.87 -16.70 7.41
C ASP A 34 2.33 -16.76 7.40
N ILE A 35 1.75 -16.02 6.48
CA ILE A 35 0.29 -15.95 6.30
C ILE A 35 -0.08 -16.55 4.94
N ALA A 36 -0.94 -17.56 4.96
CA ALA A 36 -1.40 -18.19 3.72
C ALA A 36 -2.32 -17.23 2.93
N PRO A 37 -2.11 -17.06 1.60
CA PRO A 37 -2.95 -16.21 0.76
C PRO A 37 -4.45 -16.54 0.83
N GLU A 38 -4.80 -17.79 1.07
CA GLU A 38 -6.18 -18.27 1.21
C GLU A 38 -6.87 -17.69 2.45
N GLN A 39 -6.13 -17.47 3.54
CA GLN A 39 -6.64 -16.80 4.75
C GLN A 39 -6.92 -15.33 4.47
N VAL A 40 -6.01 -14.66 3.74
CA VAL A 40 -6.21 -13.27 3.30
C VAL A 40 -7.43 -13.16 2.40
N ALA A 41 -7.58 -14.08 1.43
CA ALA A 41 -8.71 -14.11 0.50
C ALA A 41 -10.05 -14.25 1.24
N ALA A 42 -10.12 -15.09 2.26
CA ALA A 42 -11.33 -15.24 3.07
C ALA A 42 -11.72 -13.93 3.76
N VAL A 43 -10.77 -13.23 4.38
CA VAL A 43 -11.02 -11.95 5.05
C VAL A 43 -11.39 -10.85 4.05
N ALA A 44 -10.67 -10.77 2.91
CA ALA A 44 -10.94 -9.79 1.86
C ALA A 44 -12.35 -9.97 1.27
N ARG A 45 -12.75 -11.21 0.99
CA ARG A 45 -14.10 -11.55 0.54
C ARG A 45 -15.18 -11.09 1.52
N GLU A 46 -14.98 -11.33 2.82
CA GLU A 46 -15.92 -10.88 3.85
C GLU A 46 -16.06 -9.35 3.88
N LEU A 47 -14.95 -8.61 3.84
CA LEU A 47 -14.97 -7.14 3.76
C LEU A 47 -15.70 -6.64 2.51
N TYR A 48 -15.45 -7.26 1.36
CA TYR A 48 -16.12 -6.93 0.12
C TYR A 48 -17.63 -7.25 0.18
N ALA A 49 -18.00 -8.45 0.66
CA ALA A 49 -19.40 -8.87 0.85
C ALA A 49 -20.16 -7.97 1.83
N MET A 50 -19.43 -7.47 2.82
CA MET A 50 -19.96 -6.45 3.71
C MET A 50 -20.16 -5.08 3.02
N GLY A 51 -19.77 -4.83 1.77
CA GLY A 51 -19.98 -3.60 0.98
C GLY A 51 -18.87 -2.57 1.15
N CYS A 52 -17.66 -2.95 1.50
CA CYS A 52 -16.50 -2.09 1.26
C CYS A 52 -16.37 -1.87 -0.25
N TYR A 53 -16.21 -0.61 -0.66
CA TYR A 53 -16.08 -0.29 -2.08
C TYR A 53 -14.76 -0.77 -2.69
N GLU A 54 -13.76 -0.97 -1.83
CA GLU A 54 -12.42 -1.44 -2.15
C GLU A 54 -11.79 -2.10 -0.91
N VAL A 55 -10.90 -3.08 -1.11
CA VAL A 55 -10.14 -3.75 -0.06
C VAL A 55 -8.64 -3.60 -0.36
N SER A 56 -7.91 -2.92 0.53
CA SER A 56 -6.46 -2.75 0.44
C SER A 56 -5.74 -3.86 1.19
N LEU A 57 -4.78 -4.49 0.51
CA LEU A 57 -3.94 -5.57 1.04
C LEU A 57 -2.60 -5.01 1.51
N GLY A 58 -2.35 -5.07 2.82
CA GLY A 58 -1.21 -4.42 3.46
C GLY A 58 -0.06 -5.37 3.83
N ASP A 59 1.10 -5.16 3.21
CA ASP A 59 2.39 -5.71 3.65
C ASP A 59 2.93 -4.89 4.82
N THR A 60 2.34 -5.10 5.99
CA THR A 60 2.49 -4.23 7.17
C THR A 60 3.92 -4.16 7.69
N ILE A 61 4.69 -5.23 7.60
CA ILE A 61 6.09 -5.27 8.06
C ILE A 61 7.10 -5.18 6.91
N GLY A 62 6.62 -5.13 5.65
CA GLY A 62 7.43 -4.93 4.46
C GLY A 62 8.32 -6.11 4.10
N THR A 63 7.92 -7.34 4.47
CA THR A 63 8.67 -8.58 4.19
C THR A 63 8.30 -9.22 2.86
N GLY A 64 7.26 -8.74 2.22
CA GLY A 64 6.76 -9.29 0.96
C GLY A 64 7.77 -9.17 -0.17
N THR A 65 7.76 -10.17 -1.05
CA THR A 65 8.55 -10.20 -2.29
C THR A 65 7.63 -10.21 -3.50
N ALA A 66 8.13 -9.85 -4.68
CA ALA A 66 7.33 -9.79 -5.91
C ALA A 66 6.63 -11.11 -6.24
N GLY A 67 7.29 -12.25 -6.03
CA GLY A 67 6.70 -13.57 -6.25
C GLY A 67 5.55 -13.87 -5.28
N ALA A 68 5.73 -13.58 -3.99
CA ALA A 68 4.70 -13.75 -2.97
C ALA A 68 3.51 -12.80 -3.22
N THR A 69 3.78 -11.57 -3.63
CA THR A 69 2.76 -10.57 -3.97
C THR A 69 1.90 -11.03 -5.16
N ARG A 70 2.51 -11.55 -6.22
CA ARG A 70 1.76 -12.11 -7.36
C ARG A 70 0.84 -13.25 -6.91
N ARG A 71 1.38 -14.20 -6.16
CA ARG A 71 0.59 -15.32 -5.62
C ARG A 71 -0.57 -14.83 -4.75
N LEU A 72 -0.35 -13.82 -3.91
CA LEU A 72 -1.40 -13.21 -3.09
C LEU A 72 -2.53 -12.66 -3.96
N PHE A 73 -2.23 -11.79 -4.94
CA PHE A 73 -3.26 -11.19 -5.79
C PHE A 73 -3.94 -12.19 -6.74
N GLU A 74 -3.24 -13.24 -7.17
CA GLU A 74 -3.84 -14.34 -7.91
C GLU A 74 -4.94 -15.02 -7.07
N VAL A 75 -4.63 -15.39 -5.83
CA VAL A 75 -5.56 -16.11 -4.93
C VAL A 75 -6.72 -15.21 -4.48
N VAL A 76 -6.42 -13.98 -4.05
CA VAL A 76 -7.45 -13.03 -3.61
C VAL A 76 -8.32 -12.59 -4.78
N GLY A 77 -7.74 -12.34 -5.95
CA GLY A 77 -8.44 -11.92 -7.16
C GLY A 77 -9.38 -13.00 -7.75
N ALA A 78 -9.25 -14.25 -7.30
CA ALA A 78 -10.23 -15.30 -7.61
C ALA A 78 -11.52 -15.17 -6.78
N GLN A 79 -11.52 -14.39 -5.68
CA GLN A 79 -12.65 -14.23 -4.77
C GLN A 79 -13.19 -12.80 -4.69
N VAL A 80 -12.37 -11.80 -5.01
CA VAL A 80 -12.73 -10.37 -5.04
C VAL A 80 -12.32 -9.79 -6.39
N PRO A 81 -13.19 -9.04 -7.09
CA PRO A 81 -12.83 -8.42 -8.36
C PRO A 81 -11.56 -7.57 -8.24
N ARG A 82 -10.63 -7.66 -9.20
CA ARG A 82 -9.34 -6.97 -9.14
C ARG A 82 -9.47 -5.44 -9.08
N ASP A 83 -10.48 -4.89 -9.73
CA ASP A 83 -10.83 -3.46 -9.68
C ASP A 83 -11.36 -3.00 -8.31
N LYS A 84 -11.54 -3.92 -7.37
CA LYS A 84 -11.92 -3.69 -5.97
C LYS A 84 -10.79 -4.00 -5.00
N LEU A 85 -9.59 -4.27 -5.51
CA LEU A 85 -8.41 -4.52 -4.71
C LEU A 85 -7.40 -3.38 -4.85
N ALA A 86 -6.70 -3.11 -3.76
CA ALA A 86 -5.58 -2.17 -3.72
C ALA A 86 -4.37 -2.79 -3.01
N GLY A 87 -3.18 -2.26 -3.28
CA GLY A 87 -1.95 -2.65 -2.61
C GLY A 87 -1.44 -1.57 -1.67
N HIS A 88 -0.98 -1.97 -0.49
CA HIS A 88 -0.33 -1.11 0.50
C HIS A 88 0.98 -1.76 0.94
N PHE A 89 2.10 -1.19 0.52
CA PHE A 89 3.41 -1.81 0.72
C PHE A 89 4.32 -0.94 1.58
N HIS A 90 4.90 -1.54 2.62
CA HIS A 90 6.02 -0.97 3.35
C HIS A 90 7.35 -1.32 2.67
N ASP A 91 8.30 -0.40 2.72
CA ASP A 91 9.60 -0.53 2.01
C ASP A 91 10.74 -0.97 2.96
N THR A 92 10.40 -1.66 4.04
CA THR A 92 11.36 -2.08 5.09
C THR A 92 12.56 -2.82 4.51
N TYR A 93 12.34 -3.74 3.58
CA TYR A 93 13.40 -4.49 2.90
C TYR A 93 13.65 -4.01 1.46
N GLY A 94 13.16 -2.81 1.10
CA GLY A 94 13.38 -2.24 -0.23
C GLY A 94 12.63 -2.96 -1.35
N GLN A 95 11.56 -3.71 -1.04
CA GLN A 95 10.83 -4.52 -2.01
C GLN A 95 9.53 -3.88 -2.49
N ALA A 96 9.09 -2.76 -1.89
CA ALA A 96 7.78 -2.19 -2.18
C ALA A 96 7.58 -1.85 -3.67
N ILE A 97 8.58 -1.28 -4.34
CA ILE A 97 8.52 -0.95 -5.78
C ILE A 97 8.39 -2.22 -6.63
N ALA A 98 9.12 -3.28 -6.30
CA ALA A 98 9.00 -4.57 -6.99
C ALA A 98 7.62 -5.20 -6.76
N ASN A 99 7.08 -5.09 -5.55
CA ASN A 99 5.76 -5.58 -5.21
C ASN A 99 4.65 -4.80 -5.94
N ILE A 100 4.77 -3.48 -6.07
CA ILE A 100 3.85 -2.65 -6.87
C ILE A 100 3.89 -3.08 -8.33
N TYR A 101 5.08 -3.24 -8.92
CA TYR A 101 5.20 -3.70 -10.29
C TYR A 101 4.58 -5.10 -10.49
N ALA A 102 4.84 -6.02 -9.56
CA ALA A 102 4.23 -7.35 -9.57
C ALA A 102 2.69 -7.30 -9.48
N SER A 103 2.16 -6.37 -8.68
CA SER A 103 0.71 -6.16 -8.55
C SER A 103 0.08 -5.59 -9.82
N LEU A 104 0.76 -4.67 -10.50
CA LEU A 104 0.33 -4.15 -11.82
C LEU A 104 0.19 -5.27 -12.84
N LEU A 105 1.11 -6.24 -12.85
CA LEU A 105 1.03 -7.42 -13.74
C LEU A 105 -0.19 -8.31 -13.44
N GLU A 106 -0.69 -8.28 -12.20
CA GLU A 106 -1.91 -8.99 -11.80
C GLU A 106 -3.18 -8.13 -11.98
N GLY A 107 -3.06 -6.93 -12.58
CA GLY A 107 -4.19 -6.04 -12.89
C GLY A 107 -4.66 -5.17 -11.72
N ILE A 108 -3.84 -5.02 -10.68
CA ILE A 108 -4.12 -4.09 -9.57
C ILE A 108 -3.63 -2.70 -9.98
N THR A 109 -4.46 -1.69 -9.83
CA THR A 109 -4.20 -0.32 -10.30
C THR A 109 -4.26 0.74 -9.20
N VAL A 110 -4.60 0.35 -7.97
CA VAL A 110 -4.68 1.27 -6.82
C VAL A 110 -3.61 0.91 -5.81
N PHE A 111 -2.82 1.92 -5.42
CA PHE A 111 -1.72 1.75 -4.45
C PHE A 111 -1.73 2.88 -3.44
N ASP A 112 -1.52 2.51 -2.17
CA ASP A 112 -1.28 3.46 -1.09
C ASP A 112 0.21 3.75 -1.02
N SER A 113 0.57 5.03 -0.89
CA SER A 113 1.94 5.48 -0.71
C SER A 113 1.98 6.74 0.13
N SER A 114 3.14 7.16 0.57
CA SER A 114 3.27 8.39 1.36
C SER A 114 4.37 9.29 0.81
N ILE A 115 4.10 10.60 0.78
CA ILE A 115 5.09 11.61 0.39
C ILE A 115 6.34 11.47 1.26
N ALA A 116 7.52 11.58 0.66
CA ALA A 116 8.81 11.42 1.33
C ALA A 116 8.98 10.09 2.09
N GLY A 117 8.16 9.08 1.82
CA GLY A 117 8.12 7.83 2.58
C GLY A 117 7.73 8.03 4.05
N LEU A 118 6.88 9.02 4.33
CA LEU A 118 6.43 9.31 5.68
C LEU A 118 5.58 8.17 6.26
N GLY A 119 5.58 8.08 7.57
CA GLY A 119 4.95 7.02 8.32
C GLY A 119 5.99 6.07 8.90
N GLY A 120 5.55 5.22 9.80
CA GLY A 120 6.38 4.21 10.44
C GLY A 120 5.56 2.94 10.63
N CYS A 121 6.24 1.87 11.00
CA CYS A 121 5.59 0.64 11.41
C CYS A 121 5.88 0.37 12.88
N PRO A 122 4.91 0.56 13.79
CA PRO A 122 5.15 0.29 15.21
C PRO A 122 5.35 -1.21 15.51
N TYR A 123 4.98 -2.07 14.57
CA TYR A 123 5.06 -3.52 14.71
C TYR A 123 6.38 -4.13 14.23
N ALA A 124 7.20 -3.38 13.49
CA ALA A 124 8.51 -3.84 13.02
C ALA A 124 9.60 -2.87 13.46
N LYS A 125 10.42 -3.28 14.43
CA LYS A 125 11.53 -2.47 14.95
C LYS A 125 12.53 -2.21 13.83
N GLY A 126 12.80 -0.92 13.53
CA GLY A 126 13.69 -0.50 12.44
C GLY A 126 13.05 -0.47 11.06
N ALA A 127 11.73 -0.67 10.95
CA ALA A 127 11.02 -0.58 9.68
C ALA A 127 11.05 0.84 9.11
N SER A 128 11.27 0.97 7.79
CA SER A 128 11.26 2.26 7.09
C SER A 128 9.85 2.85 6.94
N GLY A 129 8.80 2.03 7.01
CA GLY A 129 7.42 2.43 6.81
C GLY A 129 7.01 2.43 5.33
N ASN A 130 6.11 3.33 4.97
CA ASN A 130 5.50 3.37 3.64
C ASN A 130 6.51 3.57 2.52
N VAL A 131 6.21 3.00 1.35
CA VAL A 131 6.87 3.37 0.10
C VAL A 131 6.66 4.86 -0.19
N ALA A 132 7.70 5.54 -0.69
CA ALA A 132 7.61 6.93 -1.05
C ALA A 132 6.81 7.12 -2.35
N THR A 133 5.87 8.06 -2.36
CA THR A 133 5.04 8.35 -3.54
C THR A 133 5.89 8.78 -4.73
N GLU A 134 6.97 9.52 -4.51
CA GLU A 134 7.92 9.94 -5.53
C GLU A 134 8.57 8.75 -6.26
N ASP A 135 8.92 7.70 -5.50
CA ASP A 135 9.53 6.48 -6.04
C ASP A 135 8.49 5.67 -6.84
N VAL A 136 7.23 5.65 -6.38
CA VAL A 136 6.10 5.03 -7.11
C VAL A 136 5.83 5.77 -8.42
N LEU A 137 5.77 7.11 -8.40
CA LEU A 137 5.56 7.90 -9.60
C LEU A 137 6.69 7.72 -10.62
N TYR A 138 7.94 7.62 -10.16
CA TYR A 138 9.07 7.36 -11.04
C TYR A 138 8.91 6.03 -11.79
N LEU A 139 8.47 4.96 -11.09
CA LEU A 139 8.15 3.68 -11.70
C LEU A 139 7.02 3.84 -12.73
N LEU A 140 5.89 4.45 -12.34
CA LEU A 140 4.70 4.55 -13.19
C LEU A 140 4.96 5.38 -14.44
N ASN A 141 5.66 6.51 -14.32
CA ASN A 141 6.09 7.33 -15.45
C ASN A 141 6.98 6.55 -16.41
N GLY A 142 7.94 5.74 -15.89
CA GLY A 142 8.79 4.86 -16.68
C GLY A 142 8.04 3.77 -17.44
N LEU A 143 6.86 3.39 -16.95
CA LEU A 143 5.95 2.44 -17.60
C LEU A 143 4.96 3.14 -18.57
N GLY A 144 5.01 4.46 -18.70
CA GLY A 144 4.07 5.23 -19.52
C GLY A 144 2.67 5.34 -18.90
N ILE A 145 2.54 5.13 -17.60
CA ILE A 145 1.28 5.26 -16.86
C ILE A 145 1.17 6.69 -16.33
N ASP A 146 0.18 7.43 -16.83
CA ASP A 146 -0.14 8.78 -16.36
C ASP A 146 -1.03 8.70 -15.12
N THR A 147 -0.58 9.34 -14.04
CA THR A 147 -1.32 9.45 -12.78
C THR A 147 -1.97 10.83 -12.58
N GLY A 148 -1.69 11.77 -13.46
CA GLY A 148 -2.09 13.17 -13.29
C GLY A 148 -1.32 13.92 -12.20
N ILE A 149 -0.29 13.31 -11.58
CA ILE A 149 0.51 13.91 -10.51
C ILE A 149 1.84 14.39 -11.08
N ASP A 150 2.18 15.65 -10.84
CA ASP A 150 3.46 16.25 -11.20
C ASP A 150 4.55 15.83 -10.19
N LEU A 151 5.54 15.09 -10.66
CA LEU A 151 6.62 14.54 -9.82
C LEU A 151 7.48 15.65 -9.19
N GLU A 152 7.80 16.71 -9.92
CA GLU A 152 8.66 17.79 -9.39
C GLU A 152 7.93 18.58 -8.29
N ARG A 153 6.65 18.85 -8.48
CA ARG A 153 5.82 19.49 -7.43
C ARG A 153 5.69 18.58 -6.20
N LEU A 154 5.56 17.28 -6.39
CA LEU A 154 5.50 16.32 -5.29
C LEU A 154 6.83 16.27 -4.52
N ILE A 155 7.98 16.27 -5.21
CA ILE A 155 9.31 16.33 -4.59
C ILE A 155 9.42 17.62 -3.74
N GLY A 156 9.01 18.76 -4.27
CA GLY A 156 9.02 20.03 -3.53
C GLY A 156 8.19 19.97 -2.26
N ALA A 157 6.99 19.38 -2.31
CA ALA A 157 6.17 19.18 -1.12
C ALA A 157 6.82 18.21 -0.12
N GLY A 158 7.48 17.14 -0.61
CA GLY A 158 8.26 16.21 0.20
C GLY A 158 9.45 16.87 0.91
N GLN A 159 10.13 17.78 0.23
CA GLN A 159 11.21 18.60 0.82
C GLN A 159 10.68 19.50 1.94
N GLN A 160 9.59 20.21 1.68
CA GLN A 160 8.97 21.10 2.66
C GLN A 160 8.59 20.37 3.95
N ILE A 161 7.89 19.22 3.85
CA ILE A 161 7.51 18.45 5.04
C ILE A 161 8.73 17.85 5.75
N SER A 162 9.75 17.42 5.01
CA SER A 162 11.00 16.91 5.59
C SER A 162 11.74 17.99 6.40
N GLN A 163 11.76 19.24 5.91
CA GLN A 163 12.33 20.37 6.64
C GLN A 163 11.55 20.65 7.93
N VAL A 164 10.21 20.69 7.87
CA VAL A 164 9.36 20.91 9.05
C VAL A 164 9.59 19.83 10.12
N LEU A 165 9.75 18.60 9.70
CA LEU A 165 9.96 17.47 10.60
C LEU A 165 11.43 17.29 11.04
N GLY A 166 12.37 18.06 10.49
CA GLY A 166 13.80 17.95 10.78
C GLY A 166 14.40 16.59 10.41
N ARG A 167 13.86 15.90 9.39
CA ARG A 167 14.32 14.59 8.96
C ARG A 167 14.49 14.52 7.44
N PRO A 168 15.50 13.77 6.94
CA PRO A 168 15.68 13.62 5.50
C PRO A 168 14.51 12.83 4.88
N THR A 169 14.25 13.08 3.59
CA THR A 169 13.28 12.29 2.82
C THR A 169 13.67 10.81 2.77
N GLY A 170 12.65 9.93 2.84
CA GLY A 170 12.80 8.50 2.59
C GLY A 170 12.90 8.14 1.09
N SER A 171 12.41 9.03 0.20
CA SER A 171 12.43 8.80 -1.25
C SER A 171 13.85 8.75 -1.82
N ARG A 172 14.13 7.72 -2.62
CA ARG A 172 15.39 7.60 -3.38
C ARG A 172 15.44 8.61 -4.52
N VAL A 173 14.31 8.80 -5.19
CA VAL A 173 14.17 9.76 -6.32
C VAL A 173 14.40 11.19 -5.84
N ALA A 174 13.73 11.61 -4.75
CA ALA A 174 13.91 12.94 -4.20
C ALA A 174 15.34 13.20 -3.71
N LYS A 175 16.03 12.20 -3.13
CA LYS A 175 17.44 12.34 -2.71
C LYS A 175 18.37 12.69 -3.89
N VAL A 176 18.20 12.03 -5.04
CA VAL A 176 19.04 12.27 -6.22
C VAL A 176 18.75 13.63 -6.83
N ARG A 177 17.47 14.02 -6.92
CA ARG A 177 17.07 15.32 -7.48
C ARG A 177 17.56 16.49 -6.62
N ASN A 178 17.51 16.34 -5.30
CA ASN A 178 17.97 17.37 -4.37
C ASN A 178 19.52 17.52 -4.32
N ALA A 179 20.28 16.50 -4.72
CA ALA A 179 21.74 16.55 -4.75
C ALA A 179 22.30 17.31 -5.98
N GLY A 180 21.46 17.69 -6.93
CA GLY A 180 21.82 18.43 -8.14
C GLY A 180 21.56 19.95 -8.06
N GLU A 181 21.01 20.42 -6.94
CA GLU A 181 20.85 21.84 -6.59
C GLU A 181 21.95 22.28 -5.60
#